data_1b3ff684c3dff7b8acdb9fa3197d1509
#
_entry.id   1b3ff684c3dff7b8acdb9fa3197d1509
#
_cell.length_a   1.000
_cell.length_b   1.000
_cell.length_c   1.000
_cell.angle_alpha   90.00
_cell.angle_beta   90.00
_cell.angle_gamma   90.00
#
_symmetry.space_group_name_H-M   'P 1'
#
loop_
_entity.id
_entity.type
_entity.pdbx_description
1 polymer ?
#
loop_
_entity_poly.entity_id
_entity_poly.type
_entity_poly.pdbx_seq_one_letter_code
_entity_poly.pdbx_strand_id
1 'polypeptide(L)'
;MKILTGSRGDEVHEHLYENGQRRVGHRILKKNTVTNNGEFHPVPGNIVLIPLKGTVKLTTPDQECTIKNGQLAILGSTDSFYLTAIDDVEFVGVVDIK
;
A
#
# COMPACT_ATOMS: atom_id res chain seq x y z
N MET A 1 16.01 -9.63 -16.37
CA MET A 1 14.69 -9.82 -15.76
C MET A 1 14.82 -10.08 -14.27
N LYS A 2 13.96 -9.50 -13.46
CA LYS A 2 13.88 -9.79 -12.03
C LYS A 2 12.50 -10.34 -11.70
N ILE A 3 12.48 -11.39 -10.89
CA ILE A 3 11.24 -11.93 -10.35
C ILE A 3 11.30 -11.72 -8.84
N LEU A 4 10.29 -11.04 -8.30
CA LEU A 4 10.23 -10.70 -6.89
C LEU A 4 9.18 -11.56 -6.22
N THR A 5 9.52 -12.13 -5.06
CA THR A 5 8.61 -13.00 -4.32
C THR A 5 8.40 -12.43 -2.93
N GLY A 6 7.15 -12.16 -2.58
CA GLY A 6 6.79 -11.68 -1.26
C GLY A 6 6.82 -12.79 -0.21
N SER A 7 7.14 -12.41 1.01
CA SER A 7 7.11 -13.29 2.17
C SER A 7 5.67 -13.69 2.51
N ARG A 8 5.53 -14.81 3.22
CA ARG A 8 4.24 -15.28 3.74
C ARG A 8 4.20 -15.10 5.25
N GLY A 9 3.03 -14.91 5.79
CA GLY A 9 2.82 -14.76 7.21
C GLY A 9 1.53 -13.99 7.49
N ASP A 10 1.19 -13.84 8.78
CA ASP A 10 -0.02 -13.12 9.18
C ASP A 10 0.14 -11.61 9.00
N GLU A 11 1.33 -11.11 9.22
CA GLU A 11 1.66 -9.71 9.02
C GLU A 11 3.02 -9.61 8.37
N VAL A 12 3.10 -8.85 7.29
CA VAL A 12 4.33 -8.65 6.53
C VAL A 12 4.42 -7.18 6.14
N HIS A 13 5.61 -6.61 6.29
CA HIS A 13 5.92 -5.27 5.80
C HIS A 13 7.37 -5.28 5.32
N GLU A 14 7.57 -5.33 4.03
CA GLU A 14 8.90 -5.47 3.44
C GLU A 14 9.04 -4.70 2.16
N HIS A 15 10.27 -4.39 1.78
CA HIS A 15 10.59 -3.85 0.47
C HIS A 15 11.17 -4.98 -0.37
N LEU A 16 10.48 -5.32 -1.47
CA LEU A 16 10.94 -6.35 -2.41
C LEU A 16 12.03 -5.83 -3.34
N TYR A 17 12.04 -4.53 -3.57
CA TYR A 17 12.99 -3.90 -4.47
C TYR A 17 13.15 -2.42 -4.09
N GLU A 18 14.35 -1.93 -4.18
CA GLU A 18 14.61 -0.51 -3.98
C GLU A 18 15.87 -0.10 -4.74
N ASN A 19 15.76 1.03 -5.47
CA ASN A 19 16.92 1.75 -5.97
C ASN A 19 16.70 3.22 -5.61
N GLY A 20 17.48 4.14 -5.87
CA GLY A 20 17.31 5.52 -5.46
C GLY A 20 16.05 6.23 -6.02
N GLN A 21 15.34 5.61 -6.95
CA GLN A 21 14.21 6.22 -7.67
C GLN A 21 12.90 5.48 -7.48
N ARG A 22 12.95 4.19 -7.21
CA ARG A 22 11.76 3.36 -7.12
C ARG A 22 11.86 2.38 -5.97
N ARG A 23 10.72 2.18 -5.30
CA ARG A 23 10.59 1.21 -4.22
C ARG A 23 9.35 0.37 -4.47
N VAL A 24 9.48 -0.94 -4.31
CA VAL A 24 8.34 -1.86 -4.37
C VAL A 24 8.17 -2.45 -2.99
N GLY A 25 7.08 -2.07 -2.33
CA GLY A 25 6.71 -2.58 -1.01
C GLY A 25 5.69 -3.71 -1.12
N HIS A 26 5.73 -4.61 -0.15
CA HIS A 26 4.78 -5.70 -0.03
C HIS A 26 4.29 -5.76 1.40
N ARG A 27 2.97 -5.81 1.58
CA ARG A 27 2.36 -5.88 2.91
C ARG A 27 1.26 -6.93 2.97
N ILE A 28 1.20 -7.59 4.11
CA ILE A 28 0.06 -8.42 4.51
C ILE A 28 -0.42 -7.84 5.83
N LEU A 29 -1.70 -7.53 5.91
CA LEU A 29 -2.34 -6.94 7.09
C LEU A 29 -3.51 -7.81 7.51
N LYS A 30 -3.66 -7.99 8.82
CA LYS A 30 -4.85 -8.62 9.40
C LYS A 30 -6.03 -7.66 9.36
N LYS A 31 -7.22 -8.21 9.26
CA LYS A 31 -8.48 -7.47 9.38
C LYS A 31 -8.43 -6.48 10.55
N ASN A 32 -8.91 -5.28 10.29
CA ASN A 32 -8.99 -4.16 11.22
C ASN A 32 -7.66 -3.46 11.53
N THR A 33 -6.55 -3.88 10.93
CA THR A 33 -5.28 -3.15 11.06
C THR A 33 -5.38 -1.80 10.37
N VAL A 34 -4.91 -0.75 11.05
CA VAL A 34 -4.83 0.61 10.53
C VAL A 34 -3.35 0.97 10.43
N THR A 35 -2.90 1.38 9.25
CA THR A 35 -1.49 1.74 9.07
C THR A 35 -1.21 3.13 9.65
N ASN A 36 0.04 3.38 10.02
CA ASN A 36 0.52 4.68 10.50
C ASN A 36 -0.31 5.23 11.67
N ASN A 37 -0.85 4.35 12.52
CA ASN A 37 -1.69 4.70 13.67
C ASN A 37 -2.90 5.58 13.30
N GLY A 38 -3.41 5.48 12.07
CA GLY A 38 -4.52 6.31 11.61
C GLY A 38 -4.13 7.76 11.32
N GLU A 39 -2.84 8.04 11.21
CA GLU A 39 -2.34 9.36 10.86
C GLU A 39 -2.01 9.42 9.37
N PHE A 40 -2.21 10.58 8.76
CA PHE A 40 -1.91 10.78 7.35
C PHE A 40 -0.41 10.77 7.12
N HIS A 41 0.01 9.94 6.18
CA HIS A 41 1.41 9.81 5.78
C HIS A 41 1.57 10.43 4.39
N PRO A 42 2.50 11.39 4.22
CA PRO A 42 2.70 12.02 2.91
C PRO A 42 3.29 11.03 1.91
N VAL A 43 2.91 11.19 0.65
CA VAL A 43 3.44 10.40 -0.45
C VAL A 43 4.77 11.02 -0.90
N PRO A 44 5.88 10.27 -0.92
CA PRO A 44 7.19 10.84 -1.26
C PRO A 44 7.38 11.15 -2.75
N GLY A 45 6.46 10.81 -3.57
CA GLY A 45 6.47 11.05 -5.01
C GLY A 45 5.13 10.62 -5.56
N ASN A 46 5.12 9.51 -6.29
CA ASN A 46 3.86 8.88 -6.72
C ASN A 46 3.83 7.45 -6.18
N ILE A 47 2.64 6.99 -5.80
CA ILE A 47 2.47 5.62 -5.36
C ILE A 47 1.31 4.97 -6.09
N VAL A 48 1.48 3.71 -6.48
CA VAL A 48 0.42 2.86 -7.01
C VAL A 48 0.20 1.76 -6.00
N LEU A 49 -1.02 1.67 -5.47
CA LEU A 49 -1.41 0.62 -4.52
C LEU A 49 -2.19 -0.45 -5.26
N ILE A 50 -1.73 -1.70 -5.17
CA ILE A 50 -2.27 -2.82 -5.93
C ILE A 50 -2.67 -3.94 -4.97
N PRO A 51 -3.97 -4.07 -4.63
CA PRO A 51 -4.42 -5.19 -3.80
C PRO A 51 -4.30 -6.51 -4.56
N LEU A 52 -3.72 -7.51 -3.89
CA LEU A 52 -3.61 -8.87 -4.43
C LEU A 52 -4.66 -9.79 -3.82
N LYS A 53 -5.11 -9.49 -2.59
CA LYS A 53 -6.08 -10.29 -1.87
C LYS A 53 -6.78 -9.40 -0.84
N GLY A 54 -8.09 -9.59 -0.67
CA GLY A 54 -8.87 -8.87 0.33
C GLY A 54 -9.23 -7.46 -0.10
N THR A 55 -9.77 -6.70 0.84
CA THR A 55 -10.25 -5.34 0.64
C THR A 55 -9.56 -4.40 1.61
N VAL A 56 -9.06 -3.29 1.11
CA VAL A 56 -8.43 -2.25 1.91
C VAL A 56 -9.17 -0.92 1.72
N LYS A 57 -9.37 -0.18 2.80
CA LYS A 57 -9.92 1.16 2.75
C LYS A 57 -8.75 2.15 2.73
N LEU A 58 -8.75 3.03 1.75
CA LEU A 58 -7.79 4.10 1.58
C LEU A 58 -8.45 5.39 2.05
N THR A 59 -7.83 6.05 3.03
CA THR A 59 -8.33 7.31 3.59
C THR A 59 -7.34 8.43 3.32
N THR A 60 -7.83 9.49 2.72
CA THR A 60 -7.12 10.76 2.56
C THR A 60 -7.88 11.84 3.32
N PRO A 61 -7.32 13.05 3.52
CA PRO A 61 -8.05 14.12 4.22
C PRO A 61 -9.41 14.46 3.59
N ASP A 62 -9.56 14.25 2.28
CA ASP A 62 -10.75 14.67 1.55
C ASP A 62 -11.75 13.54 1.30
N GLN A 63 -11.32 12.29 1.34
CA GLN A 63 -12.19 11.19 0.94
C GLN A 63 -11.72 9.85 1.47
N GLU A 64 -12.62 8.89 1.39
CA GLU A 64 -12.33 7.49 1.65
C GLU A 64 -12.83 6.66 0.47
N CYS A 65 -12.12 5.60 0.14
CA CYS A 65 -12.61 4.61 -0.81
C CYS A 65 -12.05 3.24 -0.46
N THR A 66 -12.73 2.20 -0.87
CA THR A 66 -12.25 0.83 -0.73
C THR A 66 -11.78 0.32 -2.09
N ILE A 67 -10.68 -0.41 -2.07
CA ILE A 67 -10.15 -1.07 -3.27
C ILE A 67 -9.89 -2.54 -2.96
N LYS A 68 -10.02 -3.37 -3.96
CA LYS A 68 -9.83 -4.82 -3.85
C LYS A 68 -9.12 -5.35 -5.07
N ASN A 69 -8.82 -6.64 -5.07
CA ASN A 69 -8.18 -7.30 -6.21
C ASN A 69 -8.89 -6.94 -7.51
N GLY A 70 -8.13 -6.58 -8.52
CA GLY A 70 -8.64 -6.10 -9.81
C GLY A 70 -8.74 -4.59 -9.90
N GLN A 71 -8.54 -3.87 -8.80
CA GLN A 71 -8.52 -2.42 -8.76
C GLN A 71 -7.16 -1.95 -8.31
N LEU A 72 -6.85 -0.69 -8.56
CA LEU A 72 -5.66 -0.05 -8.03
C LEU A 72 -5.95 1.41 -7.73
N ALA A 73 -5.14 2.01 -6.85
CA ALA A 73 -5.22 3.43 -6.55
C ALA A 73 -3.88 4.09 -6.87
N ILE A 74 -3.95 5.31 -7.39
CA ILE A 74 -2.78 6.13 -7.69
C ILE A 74 -2.86 7.39 -6.83
N LEU A 75 -1.80 7.68 -6.08
CA LEU A 75 -1.66 8.87 -5.25
C LEU A 75 -0.42 9.64 -5.68
N GLY A 76 -0.52 10.96 -5.69
CA GLY A 76 0.57 11.84 -6.05
C GLY A 76 1.20 12.52 -4.84
N SER A 77 2.23 13.33 -5.07
CA SER A 77 3.01 13.97 -4.02
C SER A 77 2.24 15.00 -3.19
N THR A 78 1.05 15.43 -3.64
CA THR A 78 0.19 16.33 -2.89
C THR A 78 -0.77 15.59 -1.96
N ASP A 79 -0.79 14.26 -2.04
CA ASP A 79 -1.68 13.43 -1.23
C ASP A 79 -1.01 13.00 0.06
N SER A 80 -1.82 12.71 1.06
CA SER A 80 -1.42 12.01 2.26
C SER A 80 -2.51 11.00 2.61
N PHE A 81 -2.13 9.89 3.23
CA PHE A 81 -3.09 8.79 3.39
C PHE A 81 -2.73 7.86 4.53
N TYR A 82 -3.70 7.03 4.91
CA TYR A 82 -3.46 5.79 5.65
C TYR A 82 -4.43 4.72 5.15
N LEU A 83 -4.16 3.48 5.50
CA LEU A 83 -4.94 2.33 5.05
C LEU A 83 -5.57 1.62 6.23
N THR A 84 -6.76 1.05 6.00
CA THR A 84 -7.45 0.19 6.97
C THR A 84 -7.78 -1.12 6.29
N ALA A 85 -7.35 -2.23 6.87
CA ALA A 85 -7.68 -3.55 6.35
C ALA A 85 -9.12 -3.90 6.72
N ILE A 86 -9.99 -3.98 5.70
CA ILE A 86 -11.41 -4.34 5.91
C ILE A 86 -11.54 -5.83 6.21
N ASP A 87 -10.69 -6.64 5.60
CA ASP A 87 -10.50 -8.05 5.89
C ASP A 87 -9.00 -8.34 5.85
N ASP A 88 -8.60 -9.59 5.92
CA ASP A 88 -7.18 -9.92 5.75
C ASP A 88 -6.78 -9.55 4.33
N VAL A 89 -5.77 -8.70 4.20
CA VAL A 89 -5.41 -8.11 2.91
C VAL A 89 -3.93 -8.30 2.60
N GLU A 90 -3.64 -8.50 1.33
CA GLU A 90 -2.30 -8.48 0.79
C GLU A 90 -2.25 -7.46 -0.34
N PHE A 91 -1.24 -6.60 -0.35
CA PHE A 91 -1.09 -5.62 -1.43
C PHE A 91 0.37 -5.28 -1.70
N VAL A 92 0.59 -4.71 -2.86
CA VAL A 92 1.89 -4.20 -3.30
C VAL A 92 1.76 -2.68 -3.51
N GLY A 93 2.74 -1.94 -3.04
CA GLY A 93 2.85 -0.51 -3.32
C GLY A 93 4.09 -0.25 -4.18
N VAL A 94 3.90 0.43 -5.30
CA VAL A 94 5.01 0.85 -6.15
C VAL A 94 5.18 2.35 -5.99
N VAL A 95 6.31 2.77 -5.44
CA VAL A 95 6.60 4.18 -5.13
C VAL A 95 7.69 4.68 -6.07
N ASP A 96 7.39 5.76 -6.80
CA ASP A 96 8.39 6.51 -7.55
C ASP A 96 8.79 7.71 -6.70
N ILE A 97 10.03 7.71 -6.24
CA ILE A 97 10.60 8.76 -5.39
C ILE A 97 11.28 9.78 -6.29
N LYS A 98 10.89 11.02 -6.17
CA LYS A 98 11.50 12.09 -6.96
C LYS A 98 11.97 13.23 -6.09
#